data_d89854b2481530bb47262bbd375c5e73
#
_entry.id   d89854b2481530bb47262bbd375c5e73
#
_cell.length_a   1.000
_cell.length_b   1.000
_cell.length_c   1.000
_cell.angle_alpha   90.00
_cell.angle_beta   90.00
_cell.angle_gamma   90.00
#
_symmetry.space_group_name_H-M   'P 1'
#
loop_
_entity.id
_entity.type
_entity.pdbx_description
1 polymer ?
#
loop_
_entity_poly.entity_id
_entity_poly.type
_entity_poly.pdbx_seq_one_letter_code
_entity_poly.pdbx_strand_id
1 'polypeptide(L)'
;MIAVTGSTVGKDGTARLLKDDTVCSMSKSDFLIVLGGCGVTEARADFGARVKEYRDLPCSVLFIDGSTDDYDLLAEHPFFPWNGGQIRSISRGITYLARGQVFSLGGSSFLVMGGAPTPDRDDLGKYYTWWPEQDISPEDEKEAELNLLDNGWRADYVLTSDRPRGWGGPGGSEVLERLAFQTDYGTWYFAGPEDRELPDYRAVQVCDRVISLG
;
A
#
# COMPACT_ATOMS: atom_id res chain seq x y z
N MET A 1 16.75 6.95 -0.11
CA MET A 1 15.68 7.20 -1.14
C MET A 1 14.42 6.47 -0.72
N ILE A 2 13.25 7.05 -1.00
CA ILE A 2 11.95 6.40 -0.87
C ILE A 2 11.26 6.51 -2.23
N ALA A 3 10.66 5.42 -2.70
CA ALA A 3 9.89 5.43 -3.93
C ALA A 3 8.58 4.66 -3.75
N VAL A 4 7.56 4.99 -4.56
CA VAL A 4 6.28 4.28 -4.58
C VAL A 4 6.05 3.67 -5.95
N THR A 5 5.32 2.55 -5.99
CA THR A 5 4.82 1.91 -7.21
C THR A 5 3.44 1.32 -6.95
N GLY A 6 2.67 1.07 -8.00
CA GLY A 6 1.38 0.38 -7.89
C GLY A 6 1.54 -1.09 -7.56
N SER A 7 0.45 -1.83 -7.64
CA SER A 7 0.40 -3.27 -7.34
C SER A 7 1.40 -4.05 -8.18
N THR A 8 2.06 -5.00 -7.54
CA THR A 8 3.03 -5.92 -8.18
C THR A 8 2.51 -7.37 -8.18
N VAL A 9 1.22 -7.53 -8.01
CA VAL A 9 0.53 -8.81 -8.16
C VAL A 9 0.68 -9.33 -9.60
N GLY A 10 0.84 -10.63 -9.76
CA GLY A 10 1.01 -11.26 -11.07
C GLY A 10 2.46 -11.61 -11.43
N LYS A 11 2.64 -12.28 -12.57
CA LYS A 11 3.91 -12.91 -12.94
C LYS A 11 5.04 -11.92 -13.25
N ASP A 12 4.71 -10.74 -13.73
CA ASP A 12 5.68 -9.76 -14.19
C ASP A 12 5.96 -8.63 -13.19
N GLY A 13 5.28 -8.64 -12.03
CA GLY A 13 5.34 -7.55 -11.05
C GLY A 13 6.76 -7.22 -10.59
N THR A 14 7.51 -8.22 -10.10
CA THR A 14 8.91 -8.04 -9.69
C THR A 14 9.87 -7.92 -10.87
N ALA A 15 9.58 -8.58 -12.00
CA ALA A 15 10.43 -8.55 -13.18
C ALA A 15 10.50 -7.15 -13.83
N ARG A 16 9.43 -6.35 -13.76
CA ARG A 16 9.45 -4.96 -14.21
C ARG A 16 10.29 -4.08 -13.31
N LEU A 17 10.23 -4.31 -11.99
CA LEU A 17 10.99 -3.55 -11.00
C LEU A 17 12.51 -3.73 -11.19
N LEU A 18 12.96 -4.93 -11.54
CA LEU A 18 14.38 -5.21 -11.81
C LEU A 18 14.91 -4.51 -13.06
N LYS A 19 14.04 -3.95 -13.90
CA LYS A 19 14.40 -3.18 -15.12
C LYS A 19 14.18 -1.68 -14.96
N ASP A 20 13.61 -1.25 -13.85
CA ASP A 20 13.35 0.17 -13.59
C ASP A 20 14.64 0.86 -13.10
N ASP A 21 15.02 1.96 -13.75
CA ASP A 21 16.27 2.67 -13.46
C ASP A 21 16.29 3.23 -12.03
N THR A 22 15.14 3.67 -11.51
CA THR A 22 15.03 4.15 -10.13
C THR A 22 15.32 3.02 -9.16
N VAL A 23 14.65 1.87 -9.34
CA VAL A 23 14.85 0.69 -8.50
C VAL A 23 16.29 0.18 -8.60
N CYS A 24 16.85 0.11 -9.79
CA CYS A 24 18.25 -0.32 -10.01
C CYS A 24 19.28 0.58 -9.31
N SER A 25 18.95 1.86 -9.09
CA SER A 25 19.82 2.81 -8.39
C SER A 25 19.72 2.71 -6.85
N MET A 26 18.72 2.00 -6.31
CA MET A 26 18.49 1.85 -4.89
C MET A 26 19.44 0.84 -4.23
N SER A 27 19.49 0.90 -2.90
CA SER A 27 20.22 -0.03 -2.03
C SER A 27 19.29 -0.60 -0.95
N LYS A 28 19.75 -1.57 -0.17
CA LYS A 28 18.96 -2.15 0.94
C LYS A 28 18.61 -1.16 2.06
N SER A 29 19.22 0.02 2.09
CA SER A 29 18.83 1.12 2.98
C SER A 29 17.72 2.00 2.43
N ASP A 30 17.34 1.82 1.17
CA ASP A 30 16.28 2.56 0.50
C ASP A 30 14.98 1.74 0.51
N PHE A 31 13.84 2.43 0.45
CA PHE A 31 12.52 1.83 0.55
C PHE A 31 11.73 1.98 -0.75
N LEU A 32 11.28 0.86 -1.32
CA LEU A 32 10.26 0.82 -2.34
C LEU A 32 8.93 0.45 -1.68
N ILE A 33 7.93 1.34 -1.76
CA ILE A 33 6.60 1.12 -1.19
C ILE A 33 5.66 0.67 -2.30
N VAL A 34 5.10 -0.53 -2.17
CA VAL A 34 4.12 -1.11 -3.10
C VAL A 34 2.72 -0.83 -2.60
N LEU A 35 1.90 -0.21 -3.45
CA LEU A 35 0.51 0.12 -3.18
C LEU A 35 -0.41 -0.97 -3.74
N GLY A 36 -1.40 -1.41 -2.94
CA GLY A 36 -2.47 -2.29 -3.42
C GLY A 36 -2.10 -3.76 -3.60
N GLY A 37 -1.23 -4.25 -2.76
CA GLY A 37 -0.80 -5.65 -2.74
C GLY A 37 0.49 -5.91 -3.52
N CYS A 38 1.37 -6.66 -2.89
CA CYS A 38 2.67 -6.98 -3.48
C CYS A 38 2.74 -8.43 -4.01
N GLY A 39 1.68 -9.24 -3.84
CA GLY A 39 1.65 -10.64 -4.25
C GLY A 39 2.48 -11.59 -3.38
N VAL A 40 3.19 -11.09 -2.36
CA VAL A 40 3.92 -11.96 -1.41
C VAL A 40 2.94 -12.72 -0.52
N THR A 41 1.86 -12.08 -0.12
CA THR A 41 0.79 -12.63 0.71
C THR A 41 -0.45 -13.04 -0.09
N GLU A 42 -0.34 -13.20 -1.41
CA GLU A 42 -1.46 -13.58 -2.28
C GLU A 42 -1.85 -15.07 -2.14
N ALA A 43 -0.86 -15.95 -2.06
CA ALA A 43 -1.11 -17.38 -1.96
C ALA A 43 0.00 -18.11 -1.19
N ARG A 44 -0.40 -18.95 -0.22
CA ARG A 44 0.54 -19.76 0.58
C ARG A 44 1.45 -20.64 -0.26
N ALA A 45 0.92 -21.22 -1.34
CA ALA A 45 1.68 -22.12 -2.20
C ALA A 45 2.90 -21.44 -2.84
N ASP A 46 2.77 -20.16 -3.14
CA ASP A 46 3.79 -19.37 -3.85
C ASP A 46 4.62 -18.49 -2.91
N PHE A 47 4.27 -18.42 -1.62
CA PHE A 47 4.90 -17.52 -0.64
C PHE A 47 6.43 -17.56 -0.68
N GLY A 48 7.02 -18.74 -0.60
CA GLY A 48 8.48 -18.89 -0.61
C GLY A 48 9.16 -18.40 -1.89
N ALA A 49 8.53 -18.63 -3.04
CA ALA A 49 9.01 -18.15 -4.34
C ALA A 49 8.92 -16.61 -4.41
N ARG A 50 7.79 -16.05 -4.00
CA ARG A 50 7.57 -14.60 -3.98
C ARG A 50 8.53 -13.88 -3.03
N VAL A 51 8.72 -14.40 -1.82
CA VAL A 51 9.71 -13.86 -0.87
C VAL A 51 11.11 -13.83 -1.51
N LYS A 52 11.51 -14.87 -2.26
CA LYS A 52 12.80 -14.89 -2.93
C LYS A 52 12.90 -13.79 -4.00
N GLU A 53 11.89 -13.64 -4.87
CA GLU A 53 11.85 -12.61 -5.91
C GLU A 53 12.04 -11.20 -5.32
N TYR A 54 11.32 -10.88 -4.24
CA TYR A 54 11.44 -9.58 -3.58
C TYR A 54 12.78 -9.37 -2.87
N ARG A 55 13.39 -10.43 -2.34
CA ARG A 55 14.72 -10.35 -1.74
C ARG A 55 15.82 -10.07 -2.76
N ASP A 56 15.60 -10.45 -4.02
CA ASP A 56 16.54 -10.22 -5.11
C ASP A 56 16.53 -8.75 -5.59
N LEU A 57 15.50 -7.94 -5.23
CA LEU A 57 15.50 -6.50 -5.49
C LEU A 57 16.64 -5.81 -4.71
N PRO A 58 17.24 -4.74 -5.26
CA PRO A 58 18.34 -4.03 -4.59
C PRO A 58 17.90 -3.26 -3.33
N CYS A 59 16.61 -2.96 -3.18
CA CYS A 59 16.02 -2.18 -2.08
C CYS A 59 15.34 -3.05 -1.02
N SER A 60 14.93 -2.43 0.08
CA SER A 60 13.96 -2.98 1.01
C SER A 60 12.54 -2.64 0.53
N VAL A 61 11.63 -3.60 0.64
CA VAL A 61 10.25 -3.44 0.18
C VAL A 61 9.32 -3.26 1.36
N LEU A 62 8.56 -2.18 1.33
CA LEU A 62 7.41 -1.93 2.17
C LEU A 62 6.16 -2.14 1.32
N PHE A 63 5.08 -2.62 1.88
CA PHE A 63 3.83 -2.73 1.14
C PHE A 63 2.62 -2.47 2.01
N ILE A 64 1.53 -2.07 1.37
CA ILE A 64 0.20 -1.99 1.94
C ILE A 64 -0.67 -3.04 1.28
N ASP A 65 -1.61 -3.60 2.02
CA ASP A 65 -2.50 -4.65 1.53
C ASP A 65 -3.54 -4.14 0.54
N GLY A 66 -4.01 -5.04 -0.29
CA GLY A 66 -5.03 -4.78 -1.31
C GLY A 66 -6.07 -5.90 -1.39
N SER A 67 -6.74 -6.01 -2.54
CA SER A 67 -7.84 -6.95 -2.74
C SER A 67 -7.43 -8.41 -2.94
N THR A 68 -6.13 -8.70 -3.10
CA THR A 68 -5.64 -10.05 -3.42
C THR A 68 -4.82 -10.69 -2.29
N ASP A 69 -4.64 -10.00 -1.18
CA ASP A 69 -3.85 -10.52 -0.07
C ASP A 69 -4.62 -11.58 0.73
N ASP A 70 -3.94 -12.67 1.11
CA ASP A 70 -4.41 -13.67 2.07
C ASP A 70 -4.23 -13.10 3.48
N TYR A 71 -5.31 -12.63 4.08
CA TYR A 71 -5.29 -11.99 5.40
C TYR A 71 -4.99 -12.99 6.52
N ASP A 72 -5.32 -14.26 6.35
CA ASP A 72 -4.93 -15.30 7.30
C ASP A 72 -3.40 -15.48 7.29
N LEU A 73 -2.77 -15.50 6.11
CA LEU A 73 -1.32 -15.56 5.99
C LEU A 73 -0.66 -14.31 6.56
N LEU A 74 -1.22 -13.14 6.30
CA LEU A 74 -0.72 -11.89 6.85
C LEU A 74 -0.82 -11.87 8.38
N ALA A 75 -1.90 -12.43 8.95
CA ALA A 75 -2.13 -12.50 10.39
C ALA A 75 -1.16 -13.43 11.15
N GLU A 76 -0.49 -14.38 10.47
CA GLU A 76 0.54 -15.22 11.09
C GLU A 76 1.77 -14.42 11.53
N HIS A 77 1.96 -13.22 11.00
CA HIS A 77 3.07 -12.34 11.35
C HIS A 77 2.64 -11.34 12.42
N PRO A 78 3.28 -11.31 13.61
CA PRO A 78 2.90 -10.40 14.68
C PRO A 78 3.20 -8.94 14.32
N PHE A 79 2.48 -8.02 14.98
CA PHE A 79 2.76 -6.60 14.88
C PHE A 79 3.97 -6.19 15.73
N PHE A 80 4.75 -5.23 15.22
CA PHE A 80 5.85 -4.58 15.91
C PHE A 80 5.82 -3.07 15.68
N PRO A 81 6.19 -2.26 16.67
CA PRO A 81 6.33 -0.82 16.47
C PRO A 81 7.56 -0.52 15.60
N TRP A 82 7.40 0.39 14.64
CA TRP A 82 8.48 0.82 13.77
C TRP A 82 8.19 2.20 13.17
N ASN A 83 9.12 3.15 13.32
CA ASN A 83 9.05 4.49 12.72
C ASN A 83 7.72 5.24 12.93
N GLY A 84 7.14 5.14 14.11
CA GLY A 84 5.90 5.82 14.47
C GLY A 84 4.61 5.00 14.29
N GLY A 85 4.67 3.88 13.55
CA GLY A 85 3.51 3.03 13.29
C GLY A 85 3.75 1.56 13.65
N GLN A 86 2.78 0.72 13.32
CA GLN A 86 2.81 -0.74 13.49
C GLN A 86 3.10 -1.42 12.15
N ILE A 87 3.95 -2.43 12.17
CA ILE A 87 4.34 -3.21 10.98
C ILE A 87 4.22 -4.70 11.26
N ARG A 88 4.16 -5.50 10.17
CA ARG A 88 4.43 -6.94 10.22
C ARG A 88 5.69 -7.24 9.38
N SER A 89 6.68 -7.89 9.96
CA SER A 89 7.86 -8.35 9.23
C SER A 89 7.53 -9.67 8.54
N ILE A 90 7.33 -9.65 7.23
CA ILE A 90 7.00 -10.84 6.45
C ILE A 90 8.25 -11.69 6.20
N SER A 91 9.34 -11.02 5.86
CA SER A 91 10.66 -11.62 5.69
C SER A 91 11.72 -10.51 5.79
N ARG A 92 13.00 -10.89 5.84
CA ARG A 92 14.08 -9.90 5.84
C ARG A 92 13.99 -8.99 4.60
N GLY A 93 13.77 -7.70 4.84
CA GLY A 93 13.65 -6.68 3.79
C GLY A 93 12.29 -6.64 3.09
N ILE A 94 11.26 -7.31 3.65
CA ILE A 94 9.87 -7.26 3.17
C ILE A 94 8.98 -7.02 4.38
N THR A 95 8.29 -5.88 4.38
CA THR A 95 7.53 -5.39 5.54
C THR A 95 6.16 -4.87 5.13
N TYR A 96 5.14 -5.35 5.79
CA TYR A 96 3.79 -4.83 5.70
C TYR A 96 3.62 -3.62 6.62
N LEU A 97 3.07 -2.54 6.09
CA LEU A 97 2.69 -1.35 6.83
C LEU A 97 1.22 -1.44 7.24
N ALA A 98 0.94 -1.39 8.54
CA ALA A 98 -0.43 -1.52 9.04
C ALA A 98 -1.30 -0.32 8.65
N ARG A 99 -2.59 -0.56 8.49
CA ARG A 99 -3.58 0.45 8.18
C ARG A 99 -3.73 1.49 9.30
N GLY A 100 -4.11 2.68 8.93
CA GLY A 100 -4.37 3.77 9.85
C GLY A 100 -3.13 4.34 10.54
N GLN A 101 -1.94 3.87 10.20
CA GLN A 101 -0.70 4.31 10.84
C GLN A 101 -0.09 5.53 10.13
N VAL A 102 0.59 6.37 10.91
CA VAL A 102 1.42 7.46 10.39
C VAL A 102 2.88 7.14 10.65
N PHE A 103 3.62 6.87 9.57
CA PHE A 103 5.05 6.56 9.64
C PHE A 103 5.92 7.80 9.40
N SER A 104 7.06 7.87 10.07
CA SER A 104 8.11 8.87 9.80
C SER A 104 9.25 8.21 9.03
N LEU A 105 9.37 8.50 7.75
CA LEU A 105 10.37 7.92 6.86
C LEU A 105 11.14 9.04 6.14
N GLY A 106 12.46 9.03 6.23
CA GLY A 106 13.30 10.01 5.52
C GLY A 106 13.03 11.47 5.90
N GLY A 107 12.43 11.73 7.07
CA GLY A 107 12.06 13.08 7.52
C GLY A 107 10.68 13.55 7.08
N SER A 108 9.93 12.73 6.35
CA SER A 108 8.55 12.99 5.93
C SER A 108 7.57 12.06 6.67
N SER A 109 6.32 12.52 6.79
CA SER A 109 5.21 11.77 7.40
C SER A 109 4.35 11.10 6.33
N PHE A 110 4.00 9.84 6.58
CA PHE A 110 3.25 8.97 5.67
C PHE A 110 2.04 8.39 6.36
N LEU A 111 0.83 8.86 6.05
CA LEU A 111 -0.39 8.16 6.41
C LEU A 111 -0.57 6.96 5.47
N VAL A 112 -0.80 5.79 6.04
CA VAL A 112 -0.97 4.54 5.29
C VAL A 112 -2.37 3.99 5.53
N MET A 113 -3.09 3.67 4.44
CA MET A 113 -4.38 3.00 4.50
C MET A 113 -4.48 1.97 3.36
N GLY A 114 -4.17 0.72 3.66
CA GLY A 114 -4.42 -0.43 2.80
C GLY A 114 -5.91 -0.75 2.68
N GLY A 115 -6.20 -1.86 2.05
CA GLY A 115 -7.56 -2.31 1.80
C GLY A 115 -8.14 -1.77 0.49
N ALA A 116 -8.70 -2.69 -0.27
CA ALA A 116 -9.46 -2.40 -1.46
C ALA A 116 -10.51 -3.50 -1.64
N PRO A 117 -11.78 -3.16 -1.90
CA PRO A 117 -12.79 -4.17 -2.12
C PRO A 117 -12.47 -4.97 -3.38
N THR A 118 -12.71 -6.28 -3.35
CA THR A 118 -12.61 -7.11 -4.55
C THR A 118 -13.70 -6.67 -5.53
N PRO A 119 -13.35 -6.29 -6.76
CA PRO A 119 -14.32 -6.09 -7.82
C PRO A 119 -15.13 -7.38 -8.03
N ASP A 120 -16.42 -7.24 -8.33
CA ASP A 120 -17.30 -8.36 -8.65
C ASP A 120 -17.40 -9.45 -7.57
N ARG A 121 -17.28 -9.05 -6.29
CA ARG A 121 -17.37 -9.94 -5.11
C ARG A 121 -18.54 -10.93 -5.20
N ASP A 122 -19.72 -10.46 -5.66
CA ASP A 122 -20.93 -11.26 -5.76
C ASP A 122 -20.87 -12.30 -6.90
N ASP A 123 -20.01 -12.05 -7.92
CA ASP A 123 -19.82 -12.93 -9.08
C ASP A 123 -18.69 -13.94 -8.90
N LEU A 124 -17.83 -13.74 -7.89
CA LEU A 124 -16.62 -14.55 -7.68
C LEU A 124 -16.91 -15.99 -7.25
N GLY A 125 -18.14 -16.36 -6.89
CA GLY A 125 -18.57 -17.74 -6.67
C GLY A 125 -17.53 -18.63 -5.96
N LYS A 126 -17.69 -19.94 -6.06
CA LYS A 126 -16.95 -21.00 -5.31
C LYS A 126 -15.43 -21.09 -5.50
N TYR A 127 -14.81 -20.29 -6.34
CA TYR A 127 -13.41 -20.49 -6.75
C TYR A 127 -12.44 -19.41 -6.30
N TYR A 128 -12.94 -18.32 -5.72
CA TYR A 128 -12.09 -17.23 -5.22
C TYR A 128 -12.39 -17.00 -3.74
N THR A 129 -11.34 -16.99 -2.97
CA THR A 129 -11.41 -16.63 -1.56
C THR A 129 -11.33 -15.10 -1.46
N TRP A 130 -12.25 -14.50 -0.75
CA TRP A 130 -12.16 -13.11 -0.36
C TRP A 130 -12.31 -13.03 1.17
N TRP A 131 -11.74 -12.00 1.76
CA TRP A 131 -11.81 -11.77 3.20
C TRP A 131 -12.60 -10.49 3.50
N PRO A 132 -13.41 -10.46 4.56
CA PRO A 132 -14.05 -9.21 5.02
C PRO A 132 -13.03 -8.11 5.31
N GLU A 133 -11.81 -8.50 5.69
CA GLU A 133 -10.67 -7.62 5.96
C GLU A 133 -10.16 -6.87 4.72
N GLN A 134 -10.59 -7.21 3.51
CA GLN A 134 -10.29 -6.42 2.31
C GLN A 134 -10.93 -5.04 2.35
N ASP A 135 -12.08 -4.91 2.99
CA ASP A 135 -12.72 -3.62 3.20
C ASP A 135 -12.03 -2.86 4.34
N ILE A 136 -11.99 -1.55 4.24
CA ILE A 136 -11.53 -0.71 5.34
C ILE A 136 -12.62 -0.74 6.43
N SER A 137 -12.27 -1.23 7.61
CA SER A 137 -13.19 -1.32 8.73
C SER A 137 -13.39 0.02 9.46
N PRO A 138 -14.46 0.18 10.25
CA PRO A 138 -14.59 1.34 11.14
C PRO A 138 -13.45 1.45 12.15
N GLU A 139 -12.85 0.34 12.54
CA GLU A 139 -11.71 0.28 13.43
C GLU A 139 -10.44 0.83 12.75
N ASP A 140 -10.22 0.49 11.47
CA ASP A 140 -9.11 1.03 10.67
C ASP A 140 -9.26 2.57 10.50
N GLU A 141 -10.48 3.04 10.21
CA GLU A 141 -10.78 4.47 10.10
C GLU A 141 -10.47 5.20 11.42
N LYS A 142 -10.97 4.66 12.54
CA LYS A 142 -10.73 5.23 13.86
C LYS A 142 -9.25 5.25 14.23
N GLU A 143 -8.51 4.21 13.88
CA GLU A 143 -7.05 4.16 14.09
C GLU A 143 -6.35 5.26 13.30
N ALA A 144 -6.75 5.48 12.04
CA ALA A 144 -6.23 6.58 11.22
C ALA A 144 -6.52 7.95 11.82
N GLU A 145 -7.75 8.17 12.32
CA GLU A 145 -8.14 9.43 12.95
C GLU A 145 -7.31 9.71 14.21
N LEU A 146 -7.09 8.69 15.06
CA LEU A 146 -6.28 8.84 16.27
C LEU A 146 -4.82 9.18 15.93
N ASN A 147 -4.23 8.47 15.00
CA ASN A 147 -2.86 8.73 14.57
C ASN A 147 -2.71 10.09 13.86
N LEU A 148 -3.70 10.50 13.06
CA LEU A 148 -3.74 11.83 12.46
C LEU A 148 -3.89 12.92 13.51
N LEU A 149 -4.72 12.72 14.54
CA LEU A 149 -4.87 13.67 15.63
C LEU A 149 -3.52 13.91 16.35
N ASP A 150 -2.78 12.84 16.64
CA ASP A 150 -1.45 12.93 17.25
C ASP A 150 -0.42 13.61 16.33
N ASN A 151 -0.64 13.61 15.02
CA ASN A 151 0.16 14.28 14.00
C ASN A 151 -0.44 15.65 13.55
N GLY A 152 -1.41 16.19 14.28
CA GLY A 152 -2.02 17.49 13.97
C GLY A 152 -2.84 17.50 12.67
N TRP A 153 -3.43 16.37 12.30
CA TRP A 153 -4.20 16.16 11.06
C TRP A 153 -3.40 16.45 9.79
N ARG A 154 -2.11 16.16 9.81
CA ARG A 154 -1.19 16.41 8.69
C ARG A 154 -0.42 15.15 8.31
N ALA A 155 -0.20 15.00 6.99
CA ALA A 155 0.71 14.01 6.42
C ALA A 155 1.37 14.58 5.16
N ASP A 156 2.69 14.44 5.01
CA ASP A 156 3.35 14.87 3.78
C ASP A 156 2.88 14.00 2.59
N TYR A 157 2.71 12.73 2.86
CA TYR A 157 2.23 11.74 1.88
C TYR A 157 1.10 10.90 2.46
N VAL A 158 0.11 10.59 1.64
CA VAL A 158 -0.92 9.59 1.94
C VAL A 158 -0.80 8.46 0.93
N LEU A 159 -0.74 7.23 1.41
CA LEU A 159 -0.53 6.03 0.61
C LEU A 159 -1.73 5.09 0.80
N THR A 160 -2.47 4.81 -0.28
CA THR A 160 -3.65 3.95 -0.19
C THR A 160 -3.72 2.92 -1.31
N SER A 161 -4.44 1.83 -1.08
CA SER A 161 -4.67 0.80 -2.09
C SER A 161 -5.84 1.11 -3.00
N ASP A 162 -6.86 1.75 -2.46
CA ASP A 162 -8.00 2.27 -3.21
C ASP A 162 -7.95 3.81 -3.21
N ARG A 163 -8.84 4.43 -3.95
CA ARG A 163 -8.98 5.88 -4.05
C ARG A 163 -10.14 6.40 -3.19
N PRO A 164 -10.11 7.66 -2.78
CA PRO A 164 -11.29 8.33 -2.26
C PRO A 164 -12.44 8.32 -3.27
N ARG A 165 -13.68 8.22 -2.76
CA ARG A 165 -14.87 8.22 -3.61
C ARG A 165 -14.89 9.42 -4.56
N GLY A 166 -15.21 9.16 -5.82
CA GLY A 166 -15.38 10.19 -6.85
C GLY A 166 -14.08 10.72 -7.45
N TRP A 167 -12.90 10.36 -6.93
CA TRP A 167 -11.64 10.81 -7.53
C TRP A 167 -11.37 10.06 -8.83
N GLY A 168 -11.27 10.81 -9.93
CA GLY A 168 -10.96 10.23 -11.24
C GLY A 168 -12.06 9.38 -11.87
N GLY A 169 -13.26 9.30 -11.28
CA GLY A 169 -14.40 8.55 -11.83
C GLY A 169 -15.33 7.99 -10.75
N PRO A 170 -16.36 7.22 -11.14
CA PRO A 170 -17.30 6.60 -10.19
C PRO A 170 -16.63 5.56 -9.30
N GLY A 171 -17.18 5.32 -8.10
CA GLY A 171 -16.64 4.37 -7.11
C GLY A 171 -15.57 4.98 -6.22
N GLY A 172 -14.81 4.11 -5.54
CA GLY A 172 -13.84 4.46 -4.51
C GLY A 172 -14.43 4.38 -3.10
N SER A 173 -13.57 4.52 -2.11
CA SER A 173 -13.87 4.35 -0.69
C SER A 173 -14.46 5.62 -0.05
N GLU A 174 -15.58 5.49 0.66
CA GLU A 174 -16.15 6.57 1.46
C GLU A 174 -15.29 6.91 2.68
N VAL A 175 -14.61 5.92 3.25
CA VAL A 175 -13.69 6.13 4.36
C VAL A 175 -12.54 7.02 3.90
N LEU A 176 -11.93 6.70 2.75
CA LEU A 176 -10.84 7.50 2.21
C LEU A 176 -11.31 8.91 1.81
N GLU A 177 -12.54 9.08 1.34
CA GLU A 177 -13.14 10.39 1.07
C GLU A 177 -13.21 11.23 2.35
N ARG A 178 -13.69 10.65 3.47
CA ARG A 178 -13.74 11.36 4.77
C ARG A 178 -12.35 11.74 5.26
N LEU A 179 -11.40 10.80 5.19
CA LEU A 179 -10.01 11.07 5.58
C LEU A 179 -9.37 12.16 4.72
N ALA A 180 -9.64 12.17 3.39
CA ALA A 180 -9.13 13.19 2.48
C ALA A 180 -9.69 14.59 2.81
N PHE A 181 -10.92 14.65 3.30
CA PHE A 181 -11.54 15.91 3.70
C PHE A 181 -10.98 16.48 5.01
N GLN A 182 -10.56 15.60 5.92
CA GLN A 182 -10.08 15.96 7.25
C GLN A 182 -8.58 16.22 7.31
N THR A 183 -7.80 15.65 6.37
CA THR A 183 -6.33 15.64 6.42
C THR A 183 -5.72 16.74 5.57
N ASP A 184 -4.83 17.54 6.15
CA ASP A 184 -3.93 18.42 5.38
C ASP A 184 -2.75 17.59 4.86
N TYR A 185 -2.82 17.15 3.60
CA TYR A 185 -1.79 16.31 2.99
C TYR A 185 -1.05 17.04 1.87
N GLY A 186 0.22 16.65 1.68
CA GLY A 186 1.02 17.10 0.56
C GLY A 186 0.60 16.44 -0.76
N THR A 187 0.86 15.15 -0.88
CA THR A 187 0.48 14.35 -2.07
C THR A 187 -0.14 13.03 -1.65
N TRP A 188 -1.20 12.63 -2.36
CA TRP A 188 -1.87 11.35 -2.18
C TRP A 188 -1.53 10.39 -3.31
N TYR A 189 -0.97 9.21 -2.99
CA TYR A 189 -0.71 8.15 -3.95
C TYR A 189 -1.64 6.96 -3.70
N PHE A 190 -2.24 6.44 -4.75
CA PHE A 190 -3.11 5.26 -4.65
C PHE A 190 -2.90 4.33 -5.84
N ALA A 191 -3.12 3.02 -5.62
CA ALA A 191 -3.03 2.04 -6.69
C ALA A 191 -4.21 2.15 -7.66
N GLY A 192 -3.96 1.86 -8.94
CA GLY A 192 -5.01 1.85 -9.94
C GLY A 192 -4.60 1.15 -11.23
N PRO A 193 -5.52 1.04 -12.20
CA PRO A 193 -5.30 0.28 -13.43
C PRO A 193 -4.42 1.01 -14.46
N GLU A 194 -4.11 2.28 -14.24
CA GLU A 194 -3.28 3.12 -15.12
C GLU A 194 -2.54 4.18 -14.31
N ASP A 195 -1.45 4.69 -14.87
CA ASP A 195 -0.73 5.82 -14.30
C ASP A 195 -1.41 7.13 -14.68
N ARG A 196 -1.87 7.91 -13.69
CA ARG A 196 -2.64 9.14 -13.92
C ARG A 196 -2.40 10.18 -12.84
N GLU A 197 -2.15 11.41 -13.27
CA GLU A 197 -2.13 12.57 -12.37
C GLU A 197 -3.56 13.10 -12.14
N LEU A 198 -3.85 13.49 -10.91
CA LEU A 198 -5.13 14.08 -10.49
C LEU A 198 -4.84 15.40 -9.75
N PRO A 199 -4.46 16.48 -10.48
CA PRO A 199 -3.97 17.72 -9.87
C PRO A 199 -5.01 18.41 -8.98
N ASP A 200 -6.29 18.31 -9.30
CA ASP A 200 -7.37 18.90 -8.49
C ASP A 200 -7.41 18.32 -7.07
N TYR A 201 -6.87 17.12 -6.88
CA TYR A 201 -6.80 16.43 -5.59
C TYR A 201 -5.37 16.31 -5.05
N ARG A 202 -4.39 16.94 -5.69
CA ARG A 202 -2.96 16.72 -5.35
C ARG A 202 -2.64 15.22 -5.25
N ALA A 203 -3.15 14.43 -6.19
CA ALA A 203 -3.09 12.99 -6.13
C ALA A 203 -2.53 12.36 -7.41
N VAL A 204 -1.97 11.17 -7.25
CA VAL A 204 -1.40 10.37 -8.33
C VAL A 204 -1.92 8.94 -8.21
N GLN A 205 -2.59 8.48 -9.24
CA GLN A 205 -2.89 7.07 -9.43
C GLN A 205 -1.65 6.39 -10.00
N VAL A 206 -1.21 5.32 -9.36
CA VAL A 206 0.01 4.61 -9.70
C VAL A 206 -0.32 3.18 -10.11
N CYS A 207 0.12 2.80 -11.32
CA CYS A 207 0.02 1.44 -11.84
C CYS A 207 1.41 0.81 -11.94
N ASP A 208 2.13 1.16 -12.97
CA ASP A 208 3.42 0.55 -13.30
C ASP A 208 4.64 1.44 -13.03
N ARG A 209 4.44 2.74 -12.95
CA ARG A 209 5.54 3.68 -12.67
C ARG A 209 6.16 3.43 -11.30
N VAL A 210 7.45 3.72 -11.21
CA VAL A 210 8.16 3.92 -9.96
C VAL A 210 8.40 5.42 -9.80
N ILE A 211 7.88 5.99 -8.72
CA ILE A 211 7.95 7.44 -8.45
C ILE A 211 8.83 7.66 -7.23
N SER A 212 9.96 8.34 -7.40
CA SER A 212 10.81 8.75 -6.29
C SER A 212 10.15 9.88 -5.50
N LEU A 213 10.09 9.73 -4.18
CA LEU A 213 9.59 10.75 -3.26
C LEU A 213 10.78 11.55 -2.76
N GLY A 214 10.75 12.84 -3.03
CA GLY A 214 11.81 13.78 -2.66
C GLY A 214 11.67 14.31 -1.25
#